data_949d90264bd37b30425d85148e27c8cf
#
_entry.id   949d90264bd37b30425d85148e27c8cf
#
_cell.length_a   1.000
_cell.length_b   1.000
_cell.length_c   1.000
_cell.angle_alpha   90.00
_cell.angle_beta   90.00
_cell.angle_gamma   90.00
#
_symmetry.space_group_name_H-M   'P 1'
#
loop_
_entity.id
_entity.type
_entity.pdbx_description
1 polymer ?
#
loop_
_entity_poly.entity_id
_entity_poly.type
_entity_poly.pdbx_seq_one_letter_code
_entity_poly.pdbx_strand_id
1 'polypeptide(L)'
;MKFERRFNTDEHFRAIEDNGKRYLEGYAAKYNVRSKLIFENGKLFTEELQRGAFDNVLTDNELDVIFTFNHSKDKVMARTTSGTLKLNSDETGLKFRAELPNNVTYANDTYELVSRGDLNANSFAFFITKEGQLWTRDGDGNPVRTITQIKRLSDVSVVTNAAYPETEIAARALEEVETEEVETEVKDEVEDKSEEEEKKVATPEIKDEKEYLEMKIKISKLK
;
A
#
# COMPACT_ATOMS: atom_id res chain seq x y z
N MET A 1 -10.17 10.02 -7.69
CA MET A 1 -9.88 8.60 -7.34
C MET A 1 -8.38 8.42 -7.43
N LYS A 2 -7.74 7.89 -6.38
CA LYS A 2 -6.28 7.72 -6.28
C LYS A 2 -5.94 6.23 -6.34
N PHE A 3 -4.90 5.88 -7.10
CA PHE A 3 -4.33 4.53 -7.17
C PHE A 3 -3.24 4.38 -6.11
N GLU A 4 -3.28 3.29 -5.36
CA GLU A 4 -2.35 3.01 -4.27
C GLU A 4 -1.98 1.53 -4.22
N ARG A 5 -0.82 1.22 -3.60
CA ARG A 5 -0.37 -0.14 -3.29
C ARG A 5 -0.01 -0.24 -1.84
N ARG A 6 -0.34 -1.38 -1.22
CA ARG A 6 0.06 -1.69 0.16
C ARG A 6 0.61 -3.09 0.23
N PHE A 7 1.66 -3.23 1.01
CA PHE A 7 2.38 -4.48 1.20
C PHE A 7 1.99 -5.10 2.54
N ASN A 8 1.97 -6.43 2.58
CA ASN A 8 1.66 -7.19 3.77
C ASN A 8 2.59 -8.41 3.88
N THR A 9 3.17 -8.62 5.05
CA THR A 9 3.75 -9.90 5.43
C THR A 9 2.69 -10.70 6.16
N ASP A 10 2.42 -11.90 5.69
CA ASP A 10 1.39 -12.75 6.27
C ASP A 10 1.96 -14.13 6.58
N GLU A 11 1.95 -14.52 7.85
CA GLU A 11 2.36 -15.85 8.30
C GLU A 11 1.49 -16.98 7.74
N HIS A 12 0.29 -16.67 7.26
CA HIS A 12 -0.63 -17.61 6.61
C HIS A 12 -0.42 -17.67 5.09
N PHE A 13 0.48 -16.84 4.54
CA PHE A 13 0.79 -16.91 3.12
C PHE A 13 1.60 -18.15 2.80
N ARG A 14 1.03 -19.02 1.97
CA ARG A 14 1.58 -20.35 1.72
C ARG A 14 1.23 -20.91 0.36
N ALA A 15 2.05 -21.84 -0.10
CA ALA A 15 1.81 -22.70 -1.24
C ALA A 15 1.08 -23.98 -0.80
N ILE A 16 0.09 -24.42 -1.57
CA ILE A 16 -0.72 -25.61 -1.31
C ILE A 16 -0.86 -26.41 -2.60
N GLU A 17 -0.74 -27.71 -2.49
CA GLU A 17 -1.13 -28.64 -3.56
C GLU A 17 -2.38 -29.41 -3.11
N ASP A 18 -3.41 -29.40 -3.94
CA ASP A 18 -4.70 -30.04 -3.69
C ASP A 18 -5.23 -30.66 -4.98
N ASN A 19 -5.42 -31.97 -5.00
CA ASN A 19 -5.91 -32.72 -6.16
C ASN A 19 -5.10 -32.47 -7.45
N GLY A 20 -3.78 -32.35 -7.35
CA GLY A 20 -2.88 -32.09 -8.48
C GLY A 20 -2.92 -30.66 -9.01
N LYS A 21 -3.60 -29.76 -8.31
CA LYS A 21 -3.61 -28.33 -8.58
C LYS A 21 -2.78 -27.59 -7.54
N ARG A 22 -2.07 -26.56 -7.99
CA ARG A 22 -1.24 -25.70 -7.15
C ARG A 22 -1.96 -24.41 -6.82
N TYR A 23 -1.92 -24.00 -5.56
CA TYR A 23 -2.54 -22.79 -5.06
C TYR A 23 -1.55 -21.96 -4.26
N LEU A 24 -1.72 -20.66 -4.31
CA LEU A 24 -1.19 -19.74 -3.32
C LEU A 24 -2.37 -19.14 -2.55
N GLU A 25 -2.29 -19.13 -1.22
CA GLU A 25 -3.33 -18.53 -0.39
C GLU A 25 -2.74 -17.76 0.80
N GLY A 26 -3.49 -16.78 1.28
CA GLY A 26 -3.13 -15.93 2.39
C GLY A 26 -4.06 -14.73 2.53
N TYR A 27 -3.64 -13.75 3.33
CA TYR A 27 -4.32 -12.47 3.47
C TYR A 27 -3.55 -11.38 2.72
N ALA A 28 -4.17 -10.79 1.71
CA ALA A 28 -3.62 -9.64 1.01
C ALA A 28 -3.58 -8.38 1.89
N ALA A 29 -4.55 -8.28 2.82
CA ALA A 29 -4.65 -7.18 3.78
C ALA A 29 -5.28 -7.69 5.08
N LYS A 30 -4.89 -7.12 6.22
CA LYS A 30 -5.49 -7.38 7.54
C LYS A 30 -6.25 -6.16 8.02
N TYR A 31 -7.42 -6.38 8.64
CA TYR A 31 -8.23 -5.31 9.21
C TYR A 31 -7.74 -4.88 10.59
N ASN A 32 -7.93 -3.61 10.90
CA ASN A 32 -7.65 -3.01 12.22
C ASN A 32 -6.21 -3.23 12.70
N VAL A 33 -5.29 -3.44 11.76
CA VAL A 33 -3.85 -3.52 12.03
C VAL A 33 -3.23 -2.21 11.54
N ARG A 34 -2.58 -1.51 12.45
CA ARG A 34 -1.88 -0.26 12.14
C ARG A 34 -0.61 -0.56 11.35
N SER A 35 -0.44 0.13 10.22
CA SER A 35 0.77 0.04 9.43
C SER A 35 1.98 0.62 10.17
N LYS A 36 3.18 0.33 9.67
CA LYS A 36 4.33 1.16 9.95
C LYS A 36 4.08 2.58 9.42
N LEU A 37 5.00 3.49 9.71
CA LEU A 37 4.95 4.87 9.24
C LEU A 37 5.09 4.91 7.71
N ILE A 38 4.16 5.58 7.04
CA ILE A 38 4.12 5.76 5.59
C ILE A 38 4.46 7.23 5.29
N PHE A 39 5.37 7.44 4.35
CA PHE A 39 5.59 8.76 3.74
C PHE A 39 4.99 8.78 2.35
N GLU A 40 4.00 9.62 2.14
CA GLU A 40 3.33 9.74 0.85
C GLU A 40 2.81 11.16 0.61
N ASN A 41 3.14 11.77 -0.53
CA ASN A 41 2.76 13.15 -0.90
C ASN A 41 3.19 14.19 0.16
N GLY A 42 4.43 14.12 0.66
CA GLY A 42 4.96 15.05 1.65
C GLY A 42 4.37 14.90 3.05
N LYS A 43 3.66 13.79 3.35
CA LYS A 43 3.02 13.57 4.65
C LYS A 43 3.46 12.24 5.25
N LEU A 44 3.80 12.28 6.53
CA LEU A 44 4.03 11.10 7.36
C LEU A 44 2.74 10.73 8.09
N PHE A 45 2.34 9.47 8.02
CA PHE A 45 1.14 8.96 8.69
C PHE A 45 1.22 7.45 8.91
N THR A 46 0.39 6.93 9.78
CA THR A 46 0.10 5.50 9.87
C THR A 46 -1.26 5.22 9.25
N GLU A 47 -1.46 4.00 8.76
CA GLU A 47 -2.68 3.61 8.08
C GLU A 47 -3.25 2.32 8.67
N GLU A 48 -4.56 2.20 8.64
CA GLU A 48 -5.28 0.97 8.96
C GLU A 48 -6.47 0.79 8.03
N LEU A 49 -6.83 -0.45 7.79
CA LEU A 49 -8.04 -0.82 7.04
C LEU A 49 -9.14 -1.16 8.04
N GLN A 50 -10.26 -0.47 7.93
CA GLN A 50 -11.43 -0.79 8.72
C GLN A 50 -12.06 -2.10 8.22
N ARG A 51 -12.58 -2.91 9.14
CA ARG A 51 -13.38 -4.09 8.77
C ARG A 51 -14.51 -3.70 7.85
N GLY A 52 -14.69 -4.47 6.76
CA GLY A 52 -15.68 -4.18 5.74
C GLY A 52 -15.21 -3.23 4.61
N ALA A 53 -13.98 -2.72 4.66
CA ALA A 53 -13.45 -1.83 3.63
C ALA A 53 -13.50 -2.41 2.22
N PHE A 54 -13.48 -3.74 2.08
CA PHE A 54 -13.56 -4.46 0.79
C PHE A 54 -14.97 -4.93 0.43
N ASP A 55 -15.96 -4.87 1.32
CA ASP A 55 -17.26 -5.55 1.12
C ASP A 55 -17.95 -5.08 -0.17
N ASN A 56 -18.00 -3.77 -0.41
CA ASN A 56 -18.64 -3.23 -1.60
C ASN A 56 -17.95 -3.64 -2.90
N VAL A 57 -16.62 -3.66 -2.92
CA VAL A 57 -15.89 -4.02 -4.14
C VAL A 57 -15.97 -5.52 -4.43
N LEU A 58 -16.09 -6.36 -3.40
CA LEU A 58 -16.21 -7.81 -3.57
C LEU A 58 -17.62 -8.25 -4.00
N THR A 59 -18.65 -7.42 -3.81
CA THR A 59 -20.01 -7.68 -4.28
C THR A 59 -20.28 -7.14 -5.68
N ASP A 60 -19.30 -6.50 -6.29
CA ASP A 60 -19.43 -6.00 -7.67
C ASP A 60 -19.44 -7.17 -8.66
N ASN A 61 -20.50 -7.25 -9.47
CA ASN A 61 -20.66 -8.30 -10.49
C ASN A 61 -19.62 -8.19 -11.63
N GLU A 62 -19.00 -7.02 -11.78
CA GLU A 62 -17.94 -6.76 -12.76
C GLU A 62 -16.53 -6.83 -12.12
N LEU A 63 -16.42 -7.45 -10.94
CA LEU A 63 -15.13 -7.57 -10.23
C LEU A 63 -14.11 -8.29 -11.12
N ASP A 64 -13.09 -7.56 -11.51
CA ASP A 64 -11.98 -8.06 -12.31
C ASP A 64 -10.64 -7.74 -11.64
N VAL A 65 -10.13 -8.71 -10.90
CA VAL A 65 -8.87 -8.64 -10.16
C VAL A 65 -7.93 -9.71 -10.67
N ILE A 66 -6.68 -9.35 -10.91
CA ILE A 66 -5.62 -10.27 -11.31
C ILE A 66 -4.72 -10.63 -10.12
N PHE A 67 -4.18 -11.85 -10.14
CA PHE A 67 -3.12 -12.27 -9.24
C PHE A 67 -1.80 -12.33 -10.00
N THR A 68 -0.78 -11.60 -9.54
CA THR A 68 0.44 -11.38 -10.32
C THR A 68 1.72 -11.57 -9.48
N PHE A 69 2.86 -11.54 -10.15
CA PHE A 69 4.16 -11.41 -9.52
C PHE A 69 4.67 -9.97 -9.67
N ASN A 70 5.01 -9.32 -8.55
CA ASN A 70 5.52 -7.94 -8.49
C ASN A 70 4.65 -6.91 -9.25
N HIS A 71 3.30 -7.04 -9.20
CA HIS A 71 2.37 -6.16 -9.92
C HIS A 71 2.60 -6.10 -11.44
N SER A 72 3.26 -7.11 -12.00
CA SER A 72 3.52 -7.18 -13.44
C SER A 72 2.32 -7.72 -14.19
N LYS A 73 1.78 -6.93 -15.11
CA LYS A 73 0.68 -7.35 -15.99
C LYS A 73 1.09 -8.43 -16.99
N ASP A 74 2.38 -8.63 -17.19
CA ASP A 74 2.94 -9.70 -18.05
C ASP A 74 3.08 -11.04 -17.30
N LYS A 75 2.89 -11.04 -15.97
CA LYS A 75 3.01 -12.22 -15.11
C LYS A 75 1.72 -12.47 -14.33
N VAL A 76 0.60 -12.59 -15.06
CA VAL A 76 -0.70 -12.93 -14.48
C VAL A 76 -0.75 -14.43 -14.22
N MET A 77 -1.02 -14.82 -12.97
CA MET A 77 -1.08 -16.23 -12.53
C MET A 77 -2.50 -16.71 -12.25
N ALA A 78 -3.41 -15.79 -11.86
CA ALA A 78 -4.83 -16.11 -11.66
C ALA A 78 -5.69 -14.84 -11.85
N ARG A 79 -7.02 -15.00 -12.00
CA ARG A 79 -7.93 -13.89 -12.21
C ARG A 79 -9.34 -14.22 -11.71
N THR A 80 -10.06 -13.24 -11.19
CA THR A 80 -11.43 -13.44 -10.69
C THR A 80 -12.38 -13.81 -11.81
N THR A 81 -12.32 -13.14 -12.96
CA THR A 81 -13.21 -13.40 -14.11
C THR A 81 -13.02 -14.78 -14.76
N SER A 82 -11.84 -15.40 -14.62
CA SER A 82 -11.62 -16.80 -15.03
C SER A 82 -11.94 -17.81 -13.92
N GLY A 83 -12.32 -17.35 -12.73
CA GLY A 83 -12.61 -18.20 -11.57
C GLY A 83 -11.40 -18.83 -10.90
N THR A 84 -10.17 -18.49 -11.36
CA THR A 84 -8.92 -19.02 -10.82
C THR A 84 -8.41 -18.22 -9.60
N LEU A 85 -8.85 -16.97 -9.43
CA LEU A 85 -8.64 -16.18 -8.22
C LEU A 85 -9.95 -16.08 -7.43
N LYS A 86 -9.92 -16.48 -6.18
CA LYS A 86 -11.01 -16.30 -5.23
C LYS A 86 -10.62 -15.32 -4.15
N LEU A 87 -11.47 -14.34 -3.91
CA LEU A 87 -11.32 -13.32 -2.88
C LEU A 87 -12.48 -13.42 -1.90
N ASN A 88 -12.19 -13.25 -0.63
CA ASN A 88 -13.19 -13.25 0.44
C ASN A 88 -12.76 -12.26 1.53
N SER A 89 -13.73 -11.50 2.04
CA SER A 89 -13.56 -10.66 3.22
C SER A 89 -14.09 -11.41 4.44
N ASP A 90 -13.24 -11.65 5.43
CA ASP A 90 -13.64 -12.27 6.70
C ASP A 90 -13.32 -11.34 7.89
N GLU A 91 -13.30 -11.87 9.11
CA GLU A 91 -13.01 -11.07 10.31
C GLU A 91 -11.55 -10.60 10.38
N THR A 92 -10.65 -11.32 9.74
CA THR A 92 -9.20 -11.06 9.74
C THR A 92 -8.81 -10.05 8.67
N GLY A 93 -9.41 -10.14 7.45
CA GLY A 93 -9.02 -9.28 6.34
C GLY A 93 -9.50 -9.76 4.98
N LEU A 94 -8.81 -9.30 3.94
CA LEU A 94 -8.99 -9.74 2.57
C LEU A 94 -8.19 -11.02 2.33
N LYS A 95 -8.86 -12.16 2.37
CA LYS A 95 -8.30 -13.47 2.04
C LYS A 95 -8.31 -13.71 0.54
N PHE A 96 -7.26 -14.32 0.02
CA PHE A 96 -7.20 -14.78 -1.36
C PHE A 96 -6.82 -16.26 -1.46
N ARG A 97 -7.29 -16.92 -2.53
CA ARG A 97 -6.83 -18.22 -3.00
C ARG A 97 -6.69 -18.18 -4.51
N ALA A 98 -5.48 -18.34 -5.00
CA ALA A 98 -5.14 -18.29 -6.42
C ALA A 98 -4.75 -19.68 -6.91
N GLU A 99 -5.50 -20.26 -7.86
CA GLU A 99 -5.14 -21.48 -8.57
C GLU A 99 -4.10 -21.14 -9.64
N LEU A 100 -2.93 -21.73 -9.56
CA LEU A 100 -1.82 -21.45 -10.47
C LEU A 100 -1.87 -22.35 -11.71
N PRO A 101 -1.52 -21.85 -12.89
CA PRO A 101 -1.44 -22.65 -14.11
C PRO A 101 -0.23 -23.58 -14.06
N ASN A 102 -0.43 -24.87 -14.32
CA ASN A 102 0.64 -25.89 -14.23
C ASN A 102 1.72 -25.77 -15.31
N ASN A 103 1.38 -25.18 -16.46
CA ASN A 103 2.28 -25.12 -17.64
C ASN A 103 2.87 -23.73 -17.90
N VAL A 104 2.90 -22.88 -16.87
CA VAL A 104 3.47 -21.52 -16.95
C VAL A 104 4.68 -21.45 -16.05
N THR A 105 5.85 -21.24 -16.64
CA THR A 105 7.15 -21.29 -15.92
C THR A 105 7.20 -20.35 -14.75
N TYR A 106 6.89 -19.05 -14.94
CA TYR A 106 6.96 -18.09 -13.85
C TYR A 106 5.95 -18.37 -12.72
N ALA A 107 4.83 -19.04 -12.99
CA ALA A 107 3.88 -19.46 -11.94
C ALA A 107 4.45 -20.62 -11.11
N ASN A 108 5.09 -21.59 -11.77
CA ASN A 108 5.76 -22.69 -11.09
C ASN A 108 6.96 -22.20 -10.28
N ASP A 109 7.78 -21.29 -10.84
CA ASP A 109 8.91 -20.69 -10.13
C ASP A 109 8.41 -19.92 -8.89
N THR A 110 7.32 -19.15 -9.01
CA THR A 110 6.72 -18.44 -7.89
C THR A 110 6.22 -19.43 -6.81
N TYR A 111 5.55 -20.50 -7.22
CA TYR A 111 5.07 -21.52 -6.28
C TYR A 111 6.22 -22.15 -5.47
N GLU A 112 7.30 -22.55 -6.14
CA GLU A 112 8.47 -23.14 -5.49
C GLU A 112 9.14 -22.16 -4.52
N LEU A 113 9.29 -20.89 -4.91
CA LEU A 113 9.89 -19.86 -4.06
C LEU A 113 9.02 -19.54 -2.83
N VAL A 114 7.69 -19.57 -2.95
CA VAL A 114 6.78 -19.44 -1.81
C VAL A 114 6.85 -20.69 -0.93
N SER A 115 6.86 -21.89 -1.51
CA SER A 115 6.96 -23.15 -0.75
C SER A 115 8.21 -23.21 0.10
N ARG A 116 9.32 -22.64 -0.36
CA ARG A 116 10.60 -22.56 0.34
C ARG A 116 10.67 -21.43 1.36
N GLY A 117 9.74 -20.47 1.30
CA GLY A 117 9.76 -19.25 2.11
C GLY A 117 10.67 -18.13 1.57
N ASP A 118 11.26 -18.28 0.37
CA ASP A 118 12.05 -17.22 -0.28
C ASP A 118 11.17 -16.03 -0.66
N LEU A 119 9.87 -16.28 -0.92
CA LEU A 119 8.83 -15.28 -1.10
C LEU A 119 7.77 -15.45 -0.02
N ASN A 120 7.67 -14.49 0.88
CA ASN A 120 6.79 -14.55 2.05
C ASN A 120 5.90 -13.30 2.20
N ALA A 121 5.84 -12.50 1.15
CA ALA A 121 5.10 -11.27 1.17
C ALA A 121 4.13 -11.13 0.00
N ASN A 122 3.06 -10.43 0.27
CA ASN A 122 2.07 -10.07 -0.74
C ASN A 122 1.74 -8.58 -0.69
N SER A 123 1.10 -8.11 -1.72
CA SER A 123 0.69 -6.74 -1.89
C SER A 123 -0.66 -6.69 -2.59
N PHE A 124 -1.40 -5.63 -2.37
CA PHE A 124 -2.63 -5.35 -3.13
C PHE A 124 -2.61 -3.93 -3.68
N ALA A 125 -3.18 -3.76 -4.85
CA ALA A 125 -3.31 -2.47 -5.52
C ALA A 125 -4.78 -2.09 -5.66
N PHE A 126 -5.11 -0.87 -5.28
CA PHE A 126 -6.48 -0.41 -5.18
C PHE A 126 -6.66 1.05 -5.57
N PHE A 127 -7.91 1.43 -5.77
CA PHE A 127 -8.32 2.81 -5.94
C PHE A 127 -9.23 3.23 -4.78
N ILE A 128 -9.01 4.44 -4.29
CA ILE A 128 -9.77 5.04 -3.20
C ILE A 128 -10.29 6.41 -3.58
N THR A 129 -11.43 6.79 -3.01
CA THR A 129 -11.98 8.14 -3.09
C THR A 129 -11.72 8.90 -1.78
N LYS A 130 -12.02 10.20 -1.75
CA LYS A 130 -11.90 11.00 -0.52
C LYS A 130 -12.85 10.50 0.57
N GLU A 131 -14.01 10.04 0.18
CA GLU A 131 -15.08 9.56 1.06
C GLU A 131 -14.79 8.17 1.65
N GLY A 132 -13.94 7.37 0.97
CA GLY A 132 -13.53 6.04 1.40
C GLY A 132 -12.44 6.03 2.47
N GLN A 133 -12.09 7.18 3.04
CA GLN A 133 -11.04 7.31 4.05
C GLN A 133 -11.38 8.37 5.09
N LEU A 134 -10.89 8.17 6.31
CA LEU A 134 -10.96 9.12 7.42
C LEU A 134 -9.55 9.46 7.87
N TRP A 135 -9.34 10.73 8.24
CA TRP A 135 -8.10 11.21 8.81
C TRP A 135 -8.33 11.65 10.25
N THR A 136 -7.58 11.08 11.16
CA THR A 136 -7.61 11.38 12.60
C THR A 136 -6.19 11.60 13.10
N ARG A 137 -6.06 11.86 14.41
CA ARG A 137 -4.76 11.87 15.09
C ARG A 137 -4.80 10.84 16.22
N ASP A 138 -3.67 10.19 16.48
CA ASP A 138 -3.51 9.32 17.64
C ASP A 138 -3.29 10.13 18.92
N GLY A 139 -3.11 9.43 20.05
CA GLY A 139 -2.90 10.05 21.36
C GLY A 139 -1.65 10.93 21.46
N ASP A 140 -0.71 10.73 20.56
CA ASP A 140 0.55 11.50 20.44
C ASP A 140 0.47 12.62 19.41
N GLY A 141 -0.69 12.79 18.76
CA GLY A 141 -0.92 13.80 17.75
C GLY A 141 -0.50 13.42 16.33
N ASN A 142 0.00 12.19 16.09
CA ASN A 142 0.44 11.77 14.77
C ASN A 142 -0.76 11.51 13.85
N PRO A 143 -0.65 11.81 12.55
CA PRO A 143 -1.73 11.54 11.60
C PRO A 143 -1.98 10.04 11.44
N VAL A 144 -3.25 9.68 11.43
CA VAL A 144 -3.75 8.32 11.21
C VAL A 144 -4.76 8.35 10.08
N ARG A 145 -4.54 7.51 9.09
CA ARG A 145 -5.47 7.29 7.99
C ARG A 145 -6.22 5.98 8.20
N THR A 146 -7.54 6.02 8.27
CA THR A 146 -8.37 4.83 8.27
C THR A 146 -9.03 4.69 6.91
N ILE A 147 -8.74 3.60 6.20
CA ILE A 147 -9.42 3.25 4.94
C ILE A 147 -10.73 2.56 5.32
N THR A 148 -11.85 3.19 4.99
CA THR A 148 -13.20 2.71 5.31
C THR A 148 -13.86 2.01 4.14
N GLN A 149 -13.46 2.33 2.88
CA GLN A 149 -14.04 1.75 1.69
C GLN A 149 -13.07 1.78 0.52
N ILE A 150 -12.80 0.62 -0.05
CA ILE A 150 -12.09 0.47 -1.32
C ILE A 150 -13.08 0.66 -2.47
N LYS A 151 -12.76 1.57 -3.39
CA LYS A 151 -13.60 1.83 -4.57
C LYS A 151 -13.40 0.79 -5.67
N ARG A 152 -12.17 0.35 -5.88
CA ARG A 152 -11.80 -0.65 -6.88
C ARG A 152 -10.55 -1.39 -6.40
N LEU A 153 -10.55 -2.71 -6.49
CA LEU A 153 -9.38 -3.54 -6.33
C LEU A 153 -8.81 -3.87 -7.72
N SER A 154 -7.53 -3.65 -7.92
CA SER A 154 -6.87 -3.84 -9.22
C SER A 154 -6.15 -5.17 -9.31
N ASP A 155 -5.32 -5.46 -8.33
CA ASP A 155 -4.59 -6.72 -8.28
C ASP A 155 -4.22 -7.11 -6.85
N VAL A 156 -3.90 -8.40 -6.70
CA VAL A 156 -3.17 -8.97 -5.57
C VAL A 156 -1.89 -9.57 -6.14
N SER A 157 -0.76 -9.39 -5.47
CA SER A 157 0.54 -9.80 -5.99
C SER A 157 1.38 -10.50 -4.94
N VAL A 158 2.09 -11.55 -5.36
CA VAL A 158 3.30 -11.99 -4.65
C VAL A 158 4.40 -10.98 -4.93
N VAL A 159 5.11 -10.53 -3.91
CA VAL A 159 6.18 -9.55 -4.06
C VAL A 159 7.48 -10.06 -3.43
N THR A 160 8.59 -9.71 -4.06
CA THR A 160 9.94 -10.13 -3.61
C THR A 160 10.37 -9.42 -2.34
N ASN A 161 9.79 -8.26 -2.07
CA ASN A 161 10.10 -7.48 -0.89
C ASN A 161 8.80 -6.92 -0.29
N ALA A 162 8.44 -7.38 0.90
CA ALA A 162 7.51 -6.66 1.76
C ALA A 162 8.17 -5.40 2.32
N ALA A 163 9.44 -5.31 2.07
CA ALA A 163 10.31 -4.32 2.64
C ALA A 163 11.20 -3.70 1.56
N TYR A 164 10.66 -2.72 0.88
CA TYR A 164 11.36 -1.47 1.20
C TYR A 164 10.98 -1.18 2.64
N PRO A 165 11.90 -1.16 3.60
CA PRO A 165 11.61 -0.53 4.87
C PRO A 165 11.09 0.85 4.48
N GLU A 166 9.85 1.14 4.88
CA GLU A 166 9.19 2.42 4.63
C GLU A 166 10.07 3.59 5.11
N THR A 167 11.03 3.30 5.98
CA THR A 167 12.13 4.15 6.39
C THR A 167 13.12 4.53 5.29
N GLU A 168 13.45 3.66 4.32
CA GLU A 168 14.36 4.04 3.22
C GLU A 168 13.65 4.87 2.14
N ILE A 169 12.36 4.56 1.87
CA ILE A 169 11.55 5.40 0.96
C ILE A 169 11.27 6.74 1.62
N ALA A 170 10.94 6.76 2.91
CA ALA A 170 10.78 7.99 3.68
C ALA A 170 12.10 8.78 3.75
N ALA A 171 13.23 8.13 3.94
CA ALA A 171 14.54 8.79 3.96
C ALA A 171 14.91 9.37 2.59
N ARG A 172 14.72 8.62 1.49
CA ARG A 172 14.97 9.12 0.13
C ARG A 172 14.02 10.24 -0.26
N ALA A 173 12.73 10.13 0.07
CA ALA A 173 11.75 11.18 -0.20
C ALA A 173 12.03 12.44 0.63
N LEU A 174 12.61 12.32 1.82
CA LEU A 174 13.08 13.45 2.62
C LEU A 174 14.33 14.09 2.01
N GLU A 175 15.27 13.30 1.50
CA GLU A 175 16.45 13.80 0.78
C GLU A 175 16.04 14.52 -0.54
N GLU A 176 15.04 14.03 -1.26
CA GLU A 176 14.50 14.68 -2.47
C GLU A 176 13.81 16.01 -2.15
N VAL A 177 13.04 16.07 -1.06
CA VAL A 177 12.40 17.32 -0.60
C VAL A 177 13.44 18.34 -0.11
N GLU A 178 14.44 17.90 0.65
CA GLU A 178 15.54 18.79 1.10
C GLU A 178 16.36 19.34 -0.08
N THR A 179 16.52 18.56 -1.18
CA THR A 179 17.21 19.03 -2.38
C THR A 179 16.36 19.98 -3.21
N GLU A 180 15.03 19.78 -3.28
CA GLU A 180 14.12 20.72 -3.98
C GLU A 180 13.96 22.04 -3.22
N GLU A 181 13.93 22.04 -1.89
CA GLU A 181 13.88 23.27 -1.10
C GLU A 181 15.16 24.11 -1.24
N VAL A 182 16.32 23.47 -1.29
CA VAL A 182 17.61 24.16 -1.53
C VAL A 182 17.70 24.74 -2.95
N GLU A 183 17.12 24.06 -3.97
CA GLU A 183 17.07 24.60 -5.34
C GLU A 183 16.07 25.76 -5.50
N THR A 184 14.99 25.79 -4.72
CA THR A 184 14.03 26.90 -4.74
C THR A 184 14.54 28.13 -4.00
N GLU A 185 15.23 27.99 -2.86
CA GLU A 185 15.82 29.13 -2.16
C GLU A 185 16.91 29.85 -2.99
N VAL A 186 17.66 29.12 -3.84
CA VAL A 186 18.66 29.72 -4.74
C VAL A 186 18.01 30.45 -5.94
N LYS A 187 16.74 30.18 -6.27
CA LYS A 187 16.03 30.84 -7.38
C LYS A 187 15.24 32.08 -6.94
N ASP A 188 14.85 32.21 -5.68
CA ASP A 188 14.04 33.32 -5.18
C ASP A 188 14.85 34.60 -4.87
N GLU A 189 16.19 34.57 -4.98
CA GLU A 189 17.01 35.81 -4.87
C GLU A 189 17.08 36.65 -6.15
N VAL A 190 16.50 36.21 -7.26
CA VAL A 190 16.51 36.95 -8.52
C VAL A 190 15.13 36.97 -9.18
N GLU A 191 14.15 37.66 -8.60
CA GLU A 191 13.10 38.40 -9.35
C GLU A 191 12.10 39.04 -8.41
N ASP A 192 12.09 40.37 -8.42
CA ASP A 192 11.17 41.25 -7.72
C ASP A 192 9.98 41.58 -8.62
N LYS A 193 8.77 41.56 -8.05
CA LYS A 193 7.49 42.18 -8.45
C LYS A 193 6.61 41.57 -9.53
N SER A 194 5.46 41.02 -9.11
CA SER A 194 4.13 41.61 -9.37
C SER A 194 2.97 40.80 -8.76
N GLU A 195 1.99 41.51 -8.25
CA GLU A 195 0.79 41.10 -7.51
C GLU A 195 -0.20 40.28 -8.34
N GLU A 196 -0.88 39.29 -7.71
CA GLU A 196 -2.34 39.23 -7.62
C GLU A 196 -2.82 38.04 -6.76
N GLU A 197 -3.84 38.30 -5.95
CA GLU A 197 -4.43 37.42 -4.94
C GLU A 197 -5.29 36.31 -5.56
N GLU A 198 -5.10 35.04 -5.10
CA GLU A 198 -6.17 34.05 -5.09
C GLU A 198 -6.19 33.22 -3.79
N LYS A 199 -7.38 33.08 -3.22
CA LYS A 199 -7.67 32.49 -1.91
C LYS A 199 -7.31 31.01 -1.82
N LYS A 200 -6.40 30.67 -0.92
CA LYS A 200 -6.07 29.29 -0.53
C LYS A 200 -6.97 28.79 0.59
N VAL A 201 -7.56 27.62 0.37
CA VAL A 201 -8.13 26.78 1.42
C VAL A 201 -6.98 26.08 2.14
N ALA A 202 -6.83 26.34 3.44
CA ALA A 202 -5.69 25.94 4.24
C ALA A 202 -5.66 24.41 4.48
N THR A 203 -4.60 23.79 4.02
CA THR A 203 -4.09 22.52 4.54
C THR A 203 -3.12 22.84 5.69
N PRO A 204 -3.08 22.09 6.81
CA PRO A 204 -2.09 22.37 7.85
C PRO A 204 -0.70 21.97 7.35
N GLU A 205 0.10 22.95 7.03
CA GLU A 205 1.54 22.82 6.79
C GLU A 205 2.26 22.67 8.14
N ILE A 206 3.26 21.81 8.20
CA ILE A 206 4.20 21.79 9.33
C ILE A 206 5.02 23.08 9.20
N LYS A 207 4.69 24.08 10.00
CA LYS A 207 5.29 25.44 9.91
C LYS A 207 6.48 25.65 10.83
N ASP A 208 6.97 24.61 11.51
CA ASP A 208 8.03 24.78 12.50
C ASP A 208 9.07 23.67 12.33
N GLU A 209 10.28 24.06 11.95
CA GLU A 209 11.48 23.24 11.88
C GLU A 209 11.72 22.46 13.19
N LYS A 210 11.28 23.02 14.30
CA LYS A 210 11.36 22.43 15.63
C LYS A 210 10.42 21.23 15.78
N GLU A 211 9.18 21.33 15.29
CA GLU A 211 8.19 20.23 15.29
C GLU A 211 8.69 19.07 14.41
N TYR A 212 9.31 19.38 13.29
CA TYR A 212 9.95 18.41 12.39
C TYR A 212 11.14 17.69 13.06
N LEU A 213 12.01 18.42 13.76
CA LEU A 213 13.16 17.85 14.46
C LEU A 213 12.71 16.96 15.63
N GLU A 214 11.69 17.38 16.38
CA GLU A 214 11.12 16.61 17.49
C GLU A 214 10.51 15.30 16.99
N MET A 215 9.83 15.30 15.84
CA MET A 215 9.32 14.10 15.19
C MET A 215 10.45 13.17 14.74
N LYS A 216 11.53 13.71 14.18
CA LYS A 216 12.73 12.95 13.78
C LYS A 216 13.41 12.24 14.97
N ILE A 217 13.51 12.94 16.10
CA ILE A 217 14.07 12.40 17.36
C ILE A 217 13.15 11.32 17.94
N LYS A 218 11.85 11.49 17.85
CA LYS A 218 10.85 10.52 18.33
C LYS A 218 10.91 9.22 17.52
N ILE A 219 11.04 9.31 16.20
CA ILE A 219 11.19 8.15 15.29
C ILE A 219 12.50 7.39 15.57
N SER A 220 13.60 8.09 15.85
CA SER A 220 14.87 7.45 16.14
C SER A 220 14.91 6.70 17.48
N LYS A 221 14.01 6.99 18.40
CA LYS A 221 13.88 6.33 19.72
C LYS A 221 12.93 5.13 19.73
N LEU A 222 12.25 4.86 18.60
CA LEU A 222 11.35 3.71 18.42
C LEU A 222 12.05 2.51 17.76
N LYS A 223 13.37 2.56 17.65
CA LYS A 223 14.22 1.42 17.20
C LYS A 223 14.75 0.67 18.43
#